data_6413bb08234fbfb3f50e3a9b0ff12fa1
#
_entry.id   6413bb08234fbfb3f50e3a9b0ff12fa1
#
_cell.length_a   1.000
_cell.length_b   1.000
_cell.length_c   1.000
_cell.angle_alpha   90.00
_cell.angle_beta   90.00
_cell.angle_gamma   90.00
#
_symmetry.space_group_name_H-M   'P 1'
#
loop_
_entity.id
_entity.type
_entity.pdbx_description
1 polymer ?
#
loop_
_entity_poly.entity_id
_entity_poly.type
_entity_poly.pdbx_seq_one_letter_code
_entity_poly.pdbx_strand_id
1 'polypeptide(L)' 'MDPEIFAESWLLIKQYIPQKEKVHAAYHLVAQLQEWGVGDEYFIELRSADKHMKVAIDEAEIIDDMEEYFDDDEY' A
#
# COMPACT_ATOMS: atom_id res chain seq x y z
N MET A 1 10.15 -8.87 -10.00
CA MET A 1 10.33 -9.00 -8.55
C MET A 1 9.06 -9.56 -7.92
N ASP A 2 9.25 -10.36 -6.91
CA ASP A 2 8.16 -10.98 -6.19
C ASP A 2 7.36 -9.94 -5.40
N PRO A 3 6.03 -9.92 -5.48
CA PRO A 3 5.26 -8.94 -4.70
C PRO A 3 5.52 -9.01 -3.19
N GLU A 4 5.73 -10.19 -2.68
CA GLU A 4 6.00 -10.35 -1.25
C GLU A 4 7.33 -9.72 -0.88
N ILE A 5 8.35 -9.94 -1.69
CA ILE A 5 9.65 -9.35 -1.44
C ILE A 5 9.59 -7.83 -1.57
N PHE A 6 8.81 -7.37 -2.52
CA PHE A 6 8.65 -5.93 -2.70
C PHE A 6 8.01 -5.30 -1.45
N ALA A 7 6.98 -5.95 -0.91
CA ALA A 7 6.33 -5.47 0.30
C ALA A 7 7.28 -5.47 1.49
N GLU A 8 8.12 -6.49 1.59
CA GLU A 8 9.10 -6.54 2.67
C GLU A 8 10.14 -5.45 2.53
N SER A 9 10.51 -5.13 1.29
CA SER A 9 11.43 -4.01 1.05
C SER A 9 10.85 -2.71 1.55
N TRP A 10 9.55 -2.49 1.31
CA TRP A 10 8.88 -1.30 1.80
C TRP A 10 8.92 -1.24 3.32
N LEU A 11 8.64 -2.36 3.97
CA LEU A 11 8.64 -2.39 5.43
C LEU A 11 10.02 -2.08 5.98
N LEU A 12 11.06 -2.54 5.30
CA LEU A 12 12.42 -2.26 5.72
C LEU A 12 12.75 -0.77 5.59
N ILE A 13 12.42 -0.19 4.45
CA ILE A 13 12.71 1.22 4.19
C ILE A 13 11.88 2.12 5.10
N LYS A 14 10.66 1.70 5.37
CA LYS A 14 9.72 2.48 6.17
C LYS A 14 10.28 2.82 7.55
N GLN A 15 11.10 1.95 8.13
CA GLN A 15 11.67 2.19 9.45
C GLN A 15 12.53 3.44 9.48
N TYR A 16 13.05 3.83 8.35
CA TYR A 16 13.93 5.01 8.27
C TYR A 16 13.16 6.28 7.95
N ILE A 17 11.86 6.17 7.76
CA ILE A 17 11.03 7.33 7.46
C ILE A 17 10.43 7.87 8.76
N PRO A 18 10.51 9.19 9.00
CA PRO A 18 9.89 9.75 10.20
C PRO A 18 8.42 9.43 10.29
N GLN A 19 7.94 9.24 11.49
CA GLN A 19 6.56 8.82 11.71
C GLN A 19 5.56 9.70 10.96
N LYS A 20 5.75 10.99 11.00
CA LYS A 20 4.81 11.91 10.37
C LYS A 20 4.87 11.89 8.84
N GLU A 21 5.94 11.31 8.29
CA GLU A 21 6.10 11.27 6.84
C GLU A 21 5.69 9.94 6.24
N LYS A 22 5.38 8.95 7.08
CA LYS A 22 5.11 7.60 6.58
C LYS A 22 3.92 7.56 5.65
N VAL A 23 2.86 8.28 5.97
CA VAL A 23 1.67 8.30 5.13
C VAL A 23 1.98 8.96 3.79
N HIS A 24 2.70 10.07 3.82
CA HIS A 24 3.08 10.75 2.59
C HIS A 24 3.94 9.87 1.70
N ALA A 25 4.89 9.16 2.32
CA ALA A 25 5.76 8.26 1.57
C ALA A 25 4.94 7.16 0.92
N ALA A 26 3.95 6.64 1.65
CA ALA A 26 3.09 5.60 1.09
C ALA A 26 2.30 6.12 -0.10
N TYR A 27 1.73 7.31 0.00
CA TYR A 27 0.99 7.90 -1.10
C TYR A 27 1.88 8.11 -2.31
N HIS A 28 3.08 8.61 -2.10
CA HIS A 28 4.02 8.83 -3.20
C HIS A 28 4.38 7.53 -3.89
N LEU A 29 4.63 6.50 -3.09
CA LEU A 29 5.00 5.22 -3.68
C LEU A 29 3.84 4.62 -4.47
N VAL A 30 2.64 4.70 -3.93
CA VAL A 30 1.46 4.18 -4.63
C VAL A 30 1.28 4.91 -5.97
N ALA A 31 1.42 6.23 -5.96
CA ALA A 31 1.28 7.01 -7.19
C ALA A 31 2.34 6.61 -8.20
N GLN A 32 3.56 6.39 -7.74
CA GLN A 32 4.65 6.01 -8.61
C GLN A 32 4.43 4.63 -9.20
N LEU A 33 3.94 3.71 -8.39
CA LEU A 33 3.68 2.36 -8.88
C LEU A 33 2.58 2.36 -9.94
N GLN A 34 1.59 3.23 -9.79
CA GLN A 34 0.56 3.37 -10.80
C GLN A 34 1.14 3.90 -12.11
N GLU A 35 2.05 4.87 -12.00
CA GLU A 35 2.74 5.42 -13.16
C GLU A 35 3.51 4.33 -13.90
N TRP A 36 4.17 3.47 -13.13
CA TRP A 36 4.97 2.40 -13.73
C TRP A 36 4.12 1.25 -14.25
N GLY A 37 2.87 1.20 -13.88
CA GLY A 37 1.96 0.17 -14.39
C GLY A 37 2.19 -1.21 -13.80
N VAL A 38 2.56 -1.27 -12.52
CA VAL A 38 2.77 -2.58 -11.89
C VAL A 38 1.44 -3.29 -11.71
N GLY A 39 1.49 -4.61 -11.58
CA GLY A 39 0.29 -5.41 -11.45
C GLY A 39 -0.40 -5.23 -10.10
N ASP A 40 -1.68 -5.61 -10.06
CA ASP A 40 -2.47 -5.48 -8.85
C ASP A 40 -1.92 -6.28 -7.70
N GLU A 41 -1.21 -7.36 -7.97
CA GLU A 41 -0.68 -8.20 -6.90
C GLU A 41 0.28 -7.45 -6.01
N TYR A 42 0.99 -6.46 -6.56
CA TYR A 42 1.88 -5.63 -5.74
C TYR A 42 1.09 -4.79 -4.75
N PHE A 43 -0.01 -4.23 -5.21
CA PHE A 43 -0.85 -3.41 -4.33
C PHE A 43 -1.54 -4.26 -3.28
N ILE A 44 -1.99 -5.43 -3.67
CA ILE A 44 -2.66 -6.33 -2.72
C ILE A 44 -1.69 -6.73 -1.61
N GLU A 45 -0.46 -7.07 -1.99
CA GLU A 45 0.53 -7.50 -1.02
C GLU A 45 0.90 -6.35 -0.09
N LEU A 46 1.11 -5.16 -0.63
CA LEU A 46 1.44 -3.99 0.18
C LEU A 46 0.31 -3.66 1.15
N ARG A 47 -0.91 -3.74 0.65
CA ARG A 47 -2.08 -3.45 1.47
C ARG A 47 -2.20 -4.40 2.64
N SER A 48 -1.88 -5.67 2.42
CA SER A 48 -1.93 -6.67 3.49
C SER A 48 -0.80 -6.50 4.48
N ALA A 49 0.35 -6.05 4.01
CA ALA A 49 1.55 -6.03 4.83
C ALA A 49 1.68 -4.78 5.69
N ASP A 50 1.05 -3.69 5.28
CA ASP A 50 1.30 -2.41 5.92
C ASP A 50 0.05 -1.56 5.97
N LYS A 51 -0.25 -1.01 7.15
CA LYS A 51 -1.46 -0.21 7.32
C LYS A 51 -1.37 1.13 6.61
N HIS A 52 -0.20 1.70 6.49
CA HIS A 52 -0.05 2.96 5.77
C HIS A 52 -0.31 2.76 4.29
N MET A 53 0.18 1.63 3.77
CA MET A 53 -0.09 1.28 2.39
C MET A 53 -1.56 0.98 2.17
N LYS A 54 -2.19 0.33 3.16
CA LYS A 54 -3.61 0.05 3.06
C LYS A 54 -4.41 1.33 2.87
N VAL A 55 -4.10 2.34 3.67
CA VAL A 55 -4.78 3.62 3.58
C VAL A 55 -4.53 4.26 2.21
N ALA A 56 -3.27 4.27 1.78
CA ALA A 56 -2.92 4.91 0.52
C ALA A 56 -3.58 4.22 -0.67
N ILE A 57 -3.59 2.89 -0.66
CA ILE A 57 -4.16 2.14 -1.77
C ILE A 57 -5.68 2.28 -1.79
N ASP A 58 -6.30 2.24 -0.62
CA ASP A 58 -7.75 2.42 -0.53
C ASP A 58 -8.16 3.81 -1.02
N GLU A 59 -7.41 4.82 -0.63
CA GLU A 59 -7.69 6.19 -1.04
C GLU A 59 -7.53 6.36 -2.55
N ALA A 60 -6.59 5.66 -3.13
CA ALA A 60 -6.35 5.74 -4.56
C ALA A 60 -7.37 4.92 -5.36
N GLU A 61 -8.17 4.11 -4.68
CA GLU A 61 -9.20 3.29 -5.32
C GLU A 61 -8.63 2.41 -6.42
N ILE A 62 -7.51 1.80 -6.12
CA ILE A 62 -6.82 0.96 -7.10
C ILE A 62 -7.48 -0.40 -7.20
N ILE A 63 -7.91 -0.95 -6.07
CA ILE A 63 -8.50 -2.28 -6.02
C ILE A 63 -9.95 -2.17 -5.59
N ASP A 64 -10.82 -2.12 -6.55
CA ASP A 64 -12.25 -1.86 -6.27
C ASP A 64 -12.95 -3.02 -5.61
N ASP A 65 -12.69 -4.22 -6.10
CA ASP A 65 -13.44 -5.36 -5.61
C ASP A 65 -12.98 -5.84 -4.25
N MET A 66 -12.05 -5.14 -3.63
CA MET A 66 -11.59 -5.51 -2.31
C MET A 66 -12.31 -4.78 -1.20
N GLU A 67 -13.12 -3.82 -1.52
CA GLU A 67 -13.66 -2.99 -0.46
C GLU A 67 -14.89 -3.54 0.17
N GLU A 68 -15.43 -4.58 -0.29
CA GLU A 68 -16.60 -5.06 0.38
C GLU A 68 -16.23 -5.62 1.69
N TYR A 69 -15.70 -5.65 2.18
CA TYR A 69 -15.53 -6.15 3.42
C TYR A 69 -15.15 -5.30 4.44
N PHE A 70 -15.38 -4.93 4.48
CA PHE A 70 -15.06 -4.45 5.53
C PHE A 70 -15.40 -3.90 6.32
N ASP A 71 -15.55 -3.88 6.07
CA ASP A 71 -15.69 -3.38 6.80
C ASP A 71 -15.80 -2.98 7.79
N ASP A 72 -15.89 -3.01 7.68
CA ASP A 72 -15.91 -2.70 8.54
C ASP A 72 -15.84 -2.28 9.51
N ASP A 73 -15.87 -2.31 9.34
CA ASP A 73 -15.77 -2.02 10.21
C ASP A 73 -15.77 -1.64 11.23
N GLU A 74 -15.70 -1.60 11.27
CA GLU A 74 -15.66 -1.39 12.14
C GLU A 74 -15.65 -0.83 13.05
N TYR A 75 -15.92 -0.51 13.00
CA TYR A 75 -15.80 0.05 13.98
C TYR A 75 -16.22 0.29 14.70
#